data_97b05c839f926c20c3e1f9dea178c12a
#
_entry.id   97b05c839f926c20c3e1f9dea178c12a
#
_cell.length_a   1.000
_cell.length_b   1.000
_cell.length_c   1.000
_cell.angle_alpha   90.00
_cell.angle_beta   90.00
_cell.angle_gamma   90.00
#
_symmetry.space_group_name_H-M   'P 1'
#
loop_
_entity.id
_entity.type
_entity.pdbx_description
1 polymer ?
#
loop_
_entity_poly.entity_id
_entity_poly.type
_entity_poly.pdbx_seq_one_letter_code
_entity_poly.pdbx_strand_id
1 'polypeptide(L)'
;MKEKRMRKWCCYITTTILLMFCITNIYAQEFNKYFIDRTLRIDYIFSGNTKEQHISVDKLNTSPRWYGKRQKLSNVPIEGNGQIIVKPHNKQEVIYRNSFSTLFQEWLSYDEANYSTKSFENVFLIPMPKDSVDVTLELYNNRRETVVSLTHTVNPNDILIRHIG
;
A
#
# COMPACT_ATOMS: atom_id res chain seq x y z
N MET A 1 49.39 -1.56 27.35
CA MET A 1 49.01 -1.04 26.00
C MET A 1 47.86 -1.82 25.37
N LYS A 2 47.73 -3.14 25.52
CA LYS A 2 46.62 -4.00 25.01
C LYS A 2 45.26 -3.68 25.66
N GLU A 3 45.20 -3.43 26.96
CA GLU A 3 43.95 -3.21 27.71
C GLU A 3 43.20 -1.91 27.32
N LYS A 4 43.92 -0.81 27.08
CA LYS A 4 43.36 0.43 26.56
C LYS A 4 42.76 0.28 25.16
N ARG A 5 43.33 -0.62 24.34
CA ARG A 5 42.84 -0.90 22.99
C ARG A 5 41.56 -1.74 23.00
N MET A 6 41.46 -2.74 23.88
CA MET A 6 40.27 -3.55 24.09
C MET A 6 39.09 -2.71 24.60
N ARG A 7 39.31 -1.83 25.57
CA ARG A 7 38.24 -0.92 26.09
C ARG A 7 37.70 0.01 25.01
N LYS A 8 38.53 0.52 24.12
CA LYS A 8 38.06 1.32 22.96
C LYS A 8 37.25 0.48 22.00
N TRP A 9 37.64 -0.77 21.72
CA TRP A 9 36.88 -1.67 20.84
C TRP A 9 35.50 -2.04 21.44
N CYS A 10 35.43 -2.33 22.73
CA CYS A 10 34.15 -2.53 23.43
C CYS A 10 33.26 -1.32 23.33
N CYS A 11 33.77 -0.09 23.51
CA CYS A 11 33.01 1.14 23.37
C CYS A 11 32.46 1.32 21.95
N TYR A 12 33.22 1.02 20.90
CA TYR A 12 32.74 1.12 19.52
C TYR A 12 31.65 0.09 19.21
N ILE A 13 31.78 -1.14 19.68
CA ILE A 13 30.78 -2.20 19.50
C ILE A 13 29.49 -1.84 20.22
N THR A 14 29.56 -1.35 21.45
CA THR A 14 28.33 -0.94 22.21
C THR A 14 27.64 0.26 21.59
N THR A 15 28.39 1.27 21.10
CA THR A 15 27.80 2.42 20.39
C THR A 15 27.19 2.00 19.06
N THR A 16 27.78 1.08 18.32
CA THR A 16 27.23 0.59 17.05
C THR A 16 25.93 -0.19 17.25
N ILE A 17 25.88 -1.05 18.29
CA ILE A 17 24.68 -1.81 18.66
C ILE A 17 23.56 -0.85 19.12
N LEU A 18 23.88 0.18 19.91
CA LEU A 18 22.93 1.18 20.37
C LEU A 18 22.35 2.00 19.21
N LEU A 19 23.19 2.39 18.23
CA LEU A 19 22.75 3.07 17.01
C LEU A 19 21.81 2.19 16.15
N MET A 20 22.12 0.90 16.01
CA MET A 20 21.22 -0.05 15.30
C MET A 20 19.85 -0.18 15.99
N PHE A 21 19.80 -0.20 17.32
CA PHE A 21 18.54 -0.22 18.08
C PHE A 21 17.70 1.06 17.90
N CYS A 22 18.33 2.22 17.76
CA CYS A 22 17.62 3.48 17.53
C CYS A 22 16.94 3.51 16.15
N ILE A 23 17.57 2.99 15.11
CA ILE A 23 17.03 3.01 13.74
C ILE A 23 15.79 2.13 13.62
N THR A 24 15.77 0.95 14.24
CA THR A 24 14.60 0.04 14.20
C THR A 24 13.37 0.63 14.91
N ASN A 25 13.56 1.41 15.96
CA ASN A 25 12.47 2.07 16.68
C ASN A 25 11.81 3.19 15.88
N ILE A 26 12.54 3.93 15.05
CA ILE A 26 11.99 5.03 14.23
C ILE A 26 10.98 4.47 13.21
N TYR A 27 11.28 3.39 12.52
CA TYR A 27 10.37 2.79 11.53
C TYR A 27 9.13 2.13 12.14
N ALA A 28 9.28 1.49 13.31
CA ALA A 28 8.14 0.93 14.03
C ALA A 28 7.19 2.02 14.54
N GLN A 29 7.74 3.17 14.94
CA GLN A 29 6.96 4.32 15.38
C GLN A 29 6.17 4.95 14.22
N GLU A 30 6.72 4.96 12.99
CA GLU A 30 6.03 5.45 11.79
C GLU A 30 4.79 4.60 11.44
N PHE A 31 4.92 3.25 11.43
CA PHE A 31 3.78 2.36 11.21
C PHE A 31 2.68 2.60 12.25
N ASN A 32 3.04 2.54 13.53
CA ASN A 32 2.10 2.69 14.64
C ASN A 32 1.49 4.11 14.76
N LYS A 33 2.03 5.10 14.07
CA LYS A 33 1.44 6.44 14.00
C LYS A 33 0.11 6.43 13.23
N TYR A 34 0.04 5.69 12.13
CA TYR A 34 -1.09 5.74 11.20
C TYR A 34 -1.92 4.45 11.16
N PHE A 35 -1.34 3.31 11.54
CA PHE A 35 -1.93 1.99 11.34
C PHE A 35 -1.99 1.18 12.63
N ILE A 36 -2.92 0.22 12.66
CA ILE A 36 -3.02 -0.84 13.67
C ILE A 36 -2.60 -2.18 13.04
N ASP A 37 -2.28 -3.17 13.90
CA ASP A 37 -1.88 -4.51 13.46
C ASP A 37 -3.06 -5.34 12.99
N ARG A 38 -3.72 -4.88 11.93
CA ARG A 38 -4.83 -5.54 11.24
C ARG A 38 -4.71 -5.30 9.74
N THR A 39 -5.33 -6.15 8.95
CA THR A 39 -5.40 -6.00 7.49
C THR A 39 -6.75 -5.39 7.12
N LEU A 40 -6.74 -4.35 6.30
CA LEU A 40 -7.89 -3.90 5.53
C LEU A 40 -7.78 -4.52 4.12
N ARG A 41 -8.76 -5.35 3.77
CA ARG A 41 -8.95 -5.89 2.43
C ARG A 41 -9.99 -5.04 1.71
N ILE A 42 -9.63 -4.54 0.55
CA ILE A 42 -10.51 -3.78 -0.32
C ILE A 42 -10.63 -4.54 -1.64
N ASP A 43 -11.84 -4.92 -1.99
CA ASP A 43 -12.16 -5.58 -3.24
C ASP A 43 -12.67 -4.52 -4.23
N TYR A 44 -12.11 -4.53 -5.44
CA TYR A 44 -12.47 -3.61 -6.51
C TYR A 44 -12.85 -4.38 -7.77
N ILE A 45 -13.72 -3.78 -8.57
CA ILE A 45 -14.02 -4.21 -9.92
C ILE A 45 -13.35 -3.26 -10.89
N PHE A 46 -12.48 -3.77 -11.76
CA PHE A 46 -11.94 -3.06 -12.91
C PHE A 46 -12.71 -3.53 -14.14
N SER A 47 -13.29 -2.61 -14.88
CA SER A 47 -14.13 -2.93 -16.04
C SER A 47 -13.89 -1.97 -17.18
N GLY A 48 -14.25 -2.39 -18.39
CA GLY A 48 -14.15 -1.54 -19.57
C GLY A 48 -13.54 -2.26 -20.76
N ASN A 49 -12.90 -1.47 -21.62
CA ASN A 49 -12.24 -1.86 -22.86
C ASN A 49 -11.09 -0.90 -23.19
N THR A 50 -10.50 -0.99 -24.40
CA THR A 50 -9.38 -0.09 -24.80
C THR A 50 -9.76 1.39 -24.84
N LYS A 51 -11.05 1.73 -24.96
CA LYS A 51 -11.54 3.11 -25.11
C LYS A 51 -11.98 3.72 -23.78
N GLU A 52 -12.51 2.89 -22.88
CA GLU A 52 -13.12 3.32 -21.64
C GLU A 52 -12.81 2.33 -20.52
N GLN A 53 -12.30 2.83 -19.40
CA GLN A 53 -11.92 2.03 -18.24
C GLN A 53 -12.53 2.60 -16.97
N HIS A 54 -13.00 1.74 -16.08
CA HIS A 54 -13.64 2.10 -14.83
C HIS A 54 -13.05 1.30 -13.67
N ILE A 55 -12.99 1.94 -12.52
CA ILE A 55 -12.68 1.32 -11.22
C ILE A 55 -13.87 1.58 -10.30
N SER A 56 -14.36 0.56 -9.63
CA SER A 56 -15.39 0.68 -8.58
C SER A 56 -15.00 -0.13 -7.36
N VAL A 57 -15.37 0.38 -6.17
CA VAL A 57 -15.24 -0.36 -4.91
C VAL A 57 -16.38 -1.37 -4.85
N ASP A 58 -16.07 -2.63 -4.56
CA ASP A 58 -17.07 -3.68 -4.34
C ASP A 58 -17.35 -3.82 -2.83
N LYS A 59 -16.34 -4.14 -2.02
CA LYS A 59 -16.52 -4.33 -0.58
C LYS A 59 -15.23 -4.13 0.20
N LEU A 60 -15.41 -3.89 1.51
CA LEU A 60 -14.33 -3.76 2.46
C LEU A 60 -14.47 -4.83 3.54
N ASN A 61 -13.35 -5.46 3.85
CA ASN A 61 -13.27 -6.45 4.92
C ASN A 61 -12.04 -6.18 5.79
N THR A 62 -12.08 -6.61 7.04
CA THR A 62 -10.90 -6.57 7.92
C THR A 62 -10.63 -7.93 8.52
N SER A 63 -9.35 -8.27 8.63
CA SER A 63 -8.87 -9.51 9.27
C SER A 63 -7.82 -9.22 10.34
N PRO A 64 -7.64 -10.15 11.31
CA PRO A 64 -6.61 -10.03 12.33
C PRO A 64 -5.22 -9.98 11.69
N ARG A 65 -4.34 -9.18 12.28
CA ARG A 65 -2.92 -9.03 11.94
C ARG A 65 -2.64 -8.49 10.53
N TRP A 66 -1.56 -7.73 10.44
CA TRP A 66 -0.96 -7.26 9.20
C TRP A 66 0.35 -8.02 8.92
N TYR A 67 0.41 -8.69 7.76
CA TYR A 67 1.55 -9.50 7.35
C TYR A 67 2.44 -8.83 6.30
N GLY A 68 2.07 -7.64 5.84
CA GLY A 68 2.83 -6.89 4.86
C GLY A 68 3.96 -6.05 5.47
N LYS A 69 4.56 -5.20 4.64
CA LYS A 69 5.64 -4.30 5.05
C LYS A 69 5.22 -3.35 6.16
N ARG A 70 6.14 -3.06 7.09
CA ARG A 70 5.98 -2.10 8.20
C ARG A 70 6.97 -0.94 8.14
N GLN A 71 7.86 -0.96 7.15
CA GLN A 71 8.90 0.04 6.94
C GLN A 71 8.83 0.55 5.51
N LYS A 72 9.31 1.80 5.28
CA LYS A 72 9.31 2.44 3.96
C LYS A 72 7.94 2.38 3.29
N LEU A 73 6.89 2.69 4.05
CA LEU A 73 5.51 2.46 3.66
C LEU A 73 5.09 3.26 2.43
N SER A 74 5.57 4.49 2.29
CA SER A 74 5.24 5.42 1.20
C SER A 74 6.28 5.44 0.07
N ASN A 75 7.50 4.94 0.32
CA ASN A 75 8.59 4.97 -0.64
C ASN A 75 8.62 3.67 -1.47
N VAL A 76 7.81 3.63 -2.51
CA VAL A 76 7.72 2.50 -3.46
C VAL A 76 7.79 3.07 -4.88
N PRO A 77 8.72 2.59 -5.72
CA PRO A 77 8.76 2.98 -7.13
C PRO A 77 7.51 2.48 -7.86
N ILE A 78 7.22 3.10 -9.00
CA ILE A 78 6.18 2.60 -9.90
C ILE A 78 6.72 1.34 -10.58
N GLU A 79 6.21 0.19 -10.15
CA GLU A 79 6.44 -1.11 -10.74
C GLU A 79 5.10 -1.68 -11.23
N GLY A 80 5.10 -2.36 -12.39
CA GLY A 80 3.85 -2.81 -13.01
C GLY A 80 3.05 -1.66 -13.62
N ASN A 81 1.73 -1.80 -13.64
CA ASN A 81 0.81 -0.93 -14.36
C ASN A 81 -0.26 -0.24 -13.49
N GLY A 82 -0.04 -0.23 -12.18
CA GLY A 82 -0.89 0.53 -11.25
C GLY A 82 -0.27 0.77 -9.89
N GLN A 83 -0.86 1.69 -9.14
CA GLN A 83 -0.52 1.96 -7.74
C GLN A 83 -1.77 2.12 -6.88
N ILE A 84 -1.67 1.65 -5.63
CA ILE A 84 -2.55 2.00 -4.55
C ILE A 84 -1.82 2.98 -3.62
N ILE A 85 -2.44 4.11 -3.33
CA ILE A 85 -1.88 5.22 -2.56
C ILE A 85 -2.85 5.54 -1.42
N VAL A 86 -2.34 5.66 -0.20
CA VAL A 86 -3.14 5.99 0.98
C VAL A 86 -2.64 7.27 1.61
N LYS A 87 -3.55 8.20 1.86
CA LYS A 87 -3.31 9.48 2.54
C LYS A 87 -4.27 9.63 3.71
N PRO A 88 -3.90 10.26 4.82
CA PRO A 88 -4.87 10.66 5.83
C PRO A 88 -5.92 11.59 5.19
N HIS A 89 -7.19 11.41 5.57
CA HIS A 89 -8.27 12.20 5.01
C HIS A 89 -7.99 13.71 5.10
N ASN A 90 -8.24 14.44 4.00
CA ASN A 90 -7.98 15.87 3.87
C ASN A 90 -6.49 16.29 4.02
N LYS A 91 -5.53 15.35 3.87
CA LYS A 91 -4.10 15.66 3.88
C LYS A 91 -3.41 15.19 2.60
N GLN A 92 -2.28 15.82 2.27
CA GLN A 92 -1.50 15.45 1.07
C GLN A 92 -0.38 14.44 1.34
N GLU A 93 -0.07 14.16 2.60
CA GLU A 93 0.97 13.23 3.01
C GLU A 93 0.63 11.80 2.60
N VAL A 94 1.50 11.14 1.85
CA VAL A 94 1.36 9.72 1.51
C VAL A 94 1.89 8.88 2.65
N ILE A 95 1.02 8.10 3.29
CA ILE A 95 1.37 7.23 4.43
C ILE A 95 1.56 5.76 4.03
N TYR A 96 1.02 5.35 2.88
CA TYR A 96 1.22 4.02 2.33
C TYR A 96 1.14 4.06 0.81
N ARG A 97 1.98 3.26 0.15
CA ARG A 97 1.96 3.07 -1.30
C ARG A 97 2.38 1.65 -1.63
N ASN A 98 1.73 1.07 -2.63
CA ASN A 98 2.17 -0.19 -3.23
C ASN A 98 1.90 -0.18 -4.73
N SER A 99 2.75 -0.87 -5.50
CA SER A 99 2.58 -1.03 -6.95
C SER A 99 2.03 -2.42 -7.25
N PHE A 100 1.32 -2.54 -8.36
CA PHE A 100 0.70 -3.79 -8.78
C PHE A 100 0.59 -3.90 -10.31
N SER A 101 0.30 -5.12 -10.76
CA SER A 101 -0.13 -5.42 -12.13
C SER A 101 -1.45 -6.17 -12.08
N THR A 102 -2.29 -6.03 -13.11
CA THR A 102 -3.62 -6.66 -13.17
C THR A 102 -3.84 -7.43 -14.45
N LEU A 103 -4.64 -8.48 -14.36
CA LEU A 103 -5.12 -9.23 -15.55
C LEU A 103 -6.00 -8.36 -16.44
N PHE A 104 -6.71 -7.37 -15.88
CA PHE A 104 -7.49 -6.42 -16.66
C PHE A 104 -6.62 -5.67 -17.66
N GLN A 105 -5.48 -5.14 -17.22
CA GLN A 105 -4.58 -4.39 -18.11
C GLN A 105 -3.82 -5.30 -19.08
N GLU A 106 -3.55 -6.56 -18.70
CA GLU A 106 -3.03 -7.56 -19.63
C GLU A 106 -4.06 -7.86 -20.73
N TRP A 107 -5.32 -8.10 -20.36
CA TRP A 107 -6.40 -8.32 -21.31
C TRP A 107 -6.62 -7.15 -22.26
N LEU A 108 -6.44 -5.89 -21.81
CA LEU A 108 -6.53 -4.72 -22.69
C LEU A 108 -5.52 -4.74 -23.86
N SER A 109 -4.48 -5.56 -23.80
CA SER A 109 -3.52 -5.74 -24.89
C SER A 109 -4.00 -6.68 -26.01
N TYR A 110 -5.10 -7.42 -25.79
CA TYR A 110 -5.67 -8.33 -26.79
C TYR A 110 -6.65 -7.63 -27.72
N ASP A 111 -6.76 -8.09 -28.96
CA ASP A 111 -7.67 -7.54 -29.97
C ASP A 111 -9.13 -7.52 -29.51
N GLU A 112 -9.55 -8.49 -28.71
CA GLU A 112 -10.89 -8.58 -28.14
C GLU A 112 -11.29 -7.32 -27.39
N ALA A 113 -10.35 -6.66 -26.72
CA ALA A 113 -10.62 -5.47 -25.92
C ALA A 113 -11.02 -4.24 -26.76
N ASN A 114 -10.87 -4.29 -28.11
CA ASN A 114 -11.30 -3.21 -29.00
C ASN A 114 -12.81 -3.19 -29.23
N TYR A 115 -13.50 -4.31 -29.01
CA TYR A 115 -14.92 -4.48 -29.32
C TYR A 115 -15.73 -5.18 -28.22
N SER A 116 -15.07 -5.65 -27.16
CA SER A 116 -15.74 -6.26 -26.00
C SER A 116 -15.42 -5.48 -24.72
N THR A 117 -16.34 -5.55 -23.75
CA THR A 117 -16.15 -5.04 -22.39
C THR A 117 -16.08 -6.20 -21.42
N LYS A 118 -15.12 -6.20 -20.52
CA LYS A 118 -14.99 -7.20 -19.44
C LYS A 118 -14.84 -6.55 -18.08
N SER A 119 -15.12 -7.33 -17.05
CA SER A 119 -14.94 -6.95 -15.63
C SER A 119 -14.03 -7.96 -14.96
N PHE A 120 -13.14 -7.46 -14.10
CA PHE A 120 -12.16 -8.25 -13.36
C PHE A 120 -12.22 -7.86 -11.88
N GLU A 121 -12.36 -8.86 -11.01
CA GLU A 121 -12.21 -8.67 -9.59
C GLU A 121 -10.74 -8.50 -9.22
N ASN A 122 -10.44 -7.54 -8.36
CA ASN A 122 -9.10 -7.28 -7.84
C ASN A 122 -9.16 -7.08 -6.33
N VAL A 123 -8.21 -7.66 -5.63
CA VAL A 123 -8.12 -7.60 -4.17
C VAL A 123 -6.85 -6.90 -3.76
N PHE A 124 -6.98 -5.88 -2.94
CA PHE A 124 -5.85 -5.17 -2.35
C PHE A 124 -5.86 -5.28 -0.84
N LEU A 125 -4.69 -5.58 -0.29
CA LEU A 125 -4.47 -5.64 1.15
C LEU A 125 -3.60 -4.45 1.55
N ILE A 126 -4.09 -3.66 2.49
CA ILE A 126 -3.35 -2.56 3.10
C ILE A 126 -3.41 -2.69 4.63
N PRO A 127 -2.46 -2.08 5.37
CA PRO A 127 -2.58 -2.05 6.82
C PRO A 127 -3.82 -1.24 7.22
N MET A 128 -4.54 -1.69 8.25
CA MET A 128 -5.75 -1.02 8.74
C MET A 128 -5.42 0.35 9.31
N PRO A 129 -5.98 1.46 8.78
CA PRO A 129 -5.73 2.79 9.30
C PRO A 129 -6.39 2.98 10.67
N LYS A 130 -5.83 3.89 11.49
CA LYS A 130 -6.42 4.31 12.78
C LYS A 130 -7.56 5.31 12.60
N ASP A 131 -7.37 6.22 11.66
CA ASP A 131 -8.29 7.32 11.35
C ASP A 131 -8.73 7.22 9.89
N SER A 132 -9.69 8.03 9.49
CA SER A 132 -10.16 8.10 8.11
C SER A 132 -9.03 8.43 7.14
N VAL A 133 -8.99 7.71 6.03
CA VAL A 133 -8.00 7.85 4.96
C VAL A 133 -8.67 7.95 3.60
N ASP A 134 -7.98 8.60 2.67
CA ASP A 134 -8.31 8.57 1.26
C ASP A 134 -7.43 7.52 0.57
N VAL A 135 -8.06 6.56 -0.07
CA VAL A 135 -7.42 5.50 -0.84
C VAL A 135 -7.59 5.83 -2.31
N THR A 136 -6.47 5.99 -3.01
CA THR A 136 -6.44 6.25 -4.45
C THR A 136 -5.86 5.05 -5.17
N LEU A 137 -6.57 4.55 -6.19
CA LEU A 137 -6.03 3.64 -7.18
C LEU A 137 -5.77 4.39 -8.48
N GLU A 138 -4.63 4.12 -9.08
CA GLU A 138 -4.25 4.64 -10.38
C GLU A 138 -3.82 3.49 -11.28
N LEU A 139 -4.32 3.45 -12.51
CA LEU A 139 -3.85 2.56 -13.57
C LEU A 139 -3.08 3.37 -14.60
N TYR A 140 -1.96 2.82 -15.06
CA TYR A 140 -1.04 3.48 -15.98
C TYR A 140 -0.98 2.75 -17.31
N ASN A 141 -0.78 3.53 -18.36
CA ASN A 141 -0.41 2.99 -19.68
C ASN A 141 1.10 2.63 -19.75
N ASN A 142 1.54 2.13 -20.89
CA ASN A 142 2.95 1.76 -21.11
C ASN A 142 3.93 2.95 -21.03
N ARG A 143 3.43 4.19 -21.10
CA ARG A 143 4.22 5.42 -20.92
C ARG A 143 4.22 5.91 -19.47
N ARG A 144 3.58 5.16 -18.55
CA ARG A 144 3.39 5.52 -17.13
C ARG A 144 2.50 6.76 -16.93
N GLU A 145 1.63 7.05 -17.88
CA GLU A 145 0.60 8.08 -17.73
C GLU A 145 -0.64 7.46 -17.10
N THR A 146 -1.28 8.15 -16.17
CA THR A 146 -2.53 7.71 -15.52
C THR A 146 -3.66 7.71 -16.55
N VAL A 147 -4.26 6.55 -16.79
CA VAL A 147 -5.40 6.37 -17.71
C VAL A 147 -6.74 6.37 -16.98
N VAL A 148 -6.77 5.87 -15.77
CA VAL A 148 -7.93 5.90 -14.90
C VAL A 148 -7.50 5.99 -13.44
N SER A 149 -8.25 6.72 -12.63
CA SER A 149 -8.02 6.87 -11.20
C SER A 149 -9.35 6.87 -10.45
N LEU A 150 -9.35 6.26 -9.29
CA LEU A 150 -10.44 6.32 -8.32
C LEU A 150 -9.88 6.71 -6.96
N THR A 151 -10.47 7.72 -6.33
CA THR A 151 -10.21 8.05 -4.92
C THR A 151 -11.50 7.87 -4.13
N HIS A 152 -11.43 7.16 -3.01
CA HIS A 152 -12.55 7.03 -2.07
C HIS A 152 -12.05 7.10 -0.63
N THR A 153 -12.91 7.56 0.27
CA THR A 153 -12.60 7.65 1.70
C THR A 153 -12.97 6.35 2.40
N VAL A 154 -12.07 5.87 3.27
CA VAL A 154 -12.30 4.74 4.16
C VAL A 154 -12.31 5.25 5.59
N ASN A 155 -13.43 5.08 6.27
CA ASN A 155 -13.54 5.28 7.72
C ASN A 155 -13.34 3.92 8.42
N PRO A 156 -12.31 3.73 9.27
CA PRO A 156 -12.07 2.46 9.93
C PRO A 156 -13.19 1.99 10.87
N ASN A 157 -14.07 2.91 11.28
CA ASN A 157 -15.23 2.63 12.14
C ASN A 157 -16.52 2.41 11.34
N ASP A 158 -16.44 2.31 10.01
CA ASP A 158 -17.62 2.04 9.17
C ASP A 158 -18.16 0.64 9.44
N ILE A 159 -19.46 0.56 9.76
CA ILE A 159 -20.17 -0.70 10.02
C ILE A 159 -20.24 -1.63 8.80
N LEU A 160 -20.02 -1.10 7.61
CA LEU A 160 -19.97 -1.88 6.37
C LEU A 160 -18.67 -2.65 6.19
N ILE A 161 -17.62 -2.33 6.97
CA ILE A 161 -16.37 -3.11 7.00
C ILE A 161 -16.61 -4.42 7.74
N ARG A 162 -16.70 -5.52 7.00
CA ARG A 162 -16.96 -6.85 7.57
C ARG A 162 -15.72 -7.42 8.23
N HIS A 163 -15.89 -8.02 9.40
CA HIS A 163 -14.82 -8.77 10.07
C HIS A 163 -14.76 -10.19 9.52
N ILE A 164 -13.60 -10.63 9.05
CA ILE A 164 -13.34 -12.00 8.57
C ILE A 164 -12.17 -12.60 9.36
N GLY A 165 -12.39 -13.79 9.93
CA GLY A 165 -11.43 -14.55 10.75
C GLY A 165 -11.52 -14.27 12.23
#